data_7df7307e27f67dc8350ac4b3ddd55778
#
_entry.id   7df7307e27f67dc8350ac4b3ddd55778
#
_cell.length_a   1.000
_cell.length_b   1.000
_cell.length_c   1.000
_cell.angle_alpha   90.00
_cell.angle_beta   90.00
_cell.angle_gamma   90.00
#
_symmetry.space_group_name_H-M   'P 1'
#
loop_
_entity.id
_entity.type
_entity.pdbx_description
1 polymer ?
#
loop_
_entity_poly.entity_id
_entity_poly.type
_entity_poly.pdbx_seq_one_letter_code
_entity_poly.pdbx_strand_id
1 'polypeptide(L)'
;MLTKFINLAYDLHTVILSDLAAEDYSILNADKTYITNDERKLRKAKQIDNSGIFFETNLSSNNIISFIKDLLAKMNLDTDDFSFSLSDVPFDIKDENTWKEGMLPVAKLFYNFMEDLIGKSKITAAELEKLKTKEYTKALFKATGYPAVADNRTDNMGNSSHIRYRTKKLDFNGADVYISMQFFESDRESVIEWYQGHLK
;
A
#
# COMPACT_ATOMS: atom_id res chain seq x y z
N MET A 1 -5.98 -5.87 -8.86
CA MET A 1 -4.71 -6.37 -9.43
C MET A 1 -4.58 -7.87 -9.25
N LEU A 2 -4.44 -8.39 -8.02
CA LEU A 2 -4.25 -9.84 -7.76
C LEU A 2 -5.29 -10.72 -8.48
N THR A 3 -6.58 -10.40 -8.38
CA THR A 3 -7.65 -11.18 -9.04
C THR A 3 -7.46 -11.29 -10.55
N LYS A 4 -7.15 -10.17 -11.23
CA LYS A 4 -6.93 -10.19 -12.69
C LYS A 4 -5.73 -11.05 -13.07
N PHE A 5 -4.65 -10.97 -12.27
CA PHE A 5 -3.46 -11.79 -12.46
C PHE A 5 -3.79 -13.29 -12.28
N ILE A 6 -4.48 -13.66 -11.20
CA ILE A 6 -4.81 -15.05 -10.90
C ILE A 6 -5.73 -15.65 -11.98
N ASN A 7 -6.75 -14.90 -12.44
CA ASN A 7 -7.63 -15.37 -13.51
C ASN A 7 -6.86 -15.59 -14.81
N LEU A 8 -6.00 -14.62 -15.19
CA LEU A 8 -5.15 -14.77 -16.38
C LEU A 8 -4.18 -15.94 -16.24
N ALA A 9 -3.57 -16.12 -15.08
CA ALA A 9 -2.68 -17.24 -14.80
C ALA A 9 -3.43 -18.58 -14.91
N TYR A 10 -4.68 -18.66 -14.46
CA TYR A 10 -5.51 -19.84 -14.60
C TYR A 10 -5.84 -20.13 -16.06
N ASP A 11 -6.23 -19.12 -16.83
CA ASP A 11 -6.55 -19.27 -18.25
C ASP A 11 -5.35 -19.83 -19.06
N LEU A 12 -4.14 -19.39 -18.72
CA LEU A 12 -2.90 -19.80 -19.41
C LEU A 12 -2.27 -21.10 -18.87
N HIS A 13 -2.46 -21.39 -17.59
CA HIS A 13 -1.77 -22.45 -16.86
C HIS A 13 -2.73 -23.23 -15.95
N THR A 14 -3.91 -23.61 -16.47
CA THR A 14 -4.99 -24.29 -15.72
C THR A 14 -4.50 -25.50 -14.93
N VAL A 15 -3.65 -26.35 -15.54
CA VAL A 15 -3.14 -27.56 -14.90
C VAL A 15 -2.32 -27.23 -13.65
N ILE A 16 -1.39 -26.28 -13.77
CA ILE A 16 -0.52 -25.88 -12.66
C ILE A 16 -1.35 -25.34 -11.47
N LEU A 17 -2.31 -24.45 -11.72
CA LEU A 17 -3.14 -23.92 -10.64
C LEU A 17 -4.09 -24.98 -10.05
N SER A 18 -4.55 -25.94 -10.85
CA SER A 18 -5.36 -27.06 -10.36
C SER A 18 -4.56 -27.98 -9.44
N ASP A 19 -3.30 -28.29 -9.80
CA ASP A 19 -2.40 -29.08 -8.97
C ASP A 19 -2.07 -28.36 -7.65
N LEU A 20 -1.75 -27.07 -7.72
CA LEU A 20 -1.52 -26.24 -6.53
C LEU A 20 -2.74 -26.20 -5.61
N ALA A 21 -3.94 -26.12 -6.16
CA ALA A 21 -5.18 -26.11 -5.38
C ALA A 21 -5.47 -27.45 -4.73
N ALA A 22 -5.13 -28.56 -5.39
CA ALA A 22 -5.30 -29.92 -4.84
C ALA A 22 -4.36 -30.17 -3.63
N GLU A 23 -3.20 -29.51 -3.62
CA GLU A 23 -2.20 -29.62 -2.54
C GLU A 23 -2.39 -28.56 -1.44
N ASP A 24 -3.43 -27.74 -1.47
CA ASP A 24 -3.62 -26.61 -0.54
C ASP A 24 -2.39 -25.67 -0.51
N TYR A 25 -2.04 -25.15 -1.65
CA TYR A 25 -0.82 -24.40 -1.86
C TYR A 25 -0.55 -23.27 -0.84
N SER A 26 0.65 -23.30 -0.30
CA SER A 26 1.15 -22.36 0.70
C SER A 26 2.50 -21.76 0.30
N ILE A 27 2.71 -20.48 0.60
CA ILE A 27 3.98 -19.78 0.38
C ILE A 27 4.71 -19.62 1.71
N LEU A 28 6.00 -19.97 1.74
CA LEU A 28 6.97 -19.61 2.80
C LEU A 28 6.68 -20.11 4.23
N ASN A 29 5.43 -20.36 4.62
CA ASN A 29 5.06 -20.89 5.92
C ASN A 29 3.90 -21.85 5.76
N ALA A 30 4.10 -23.08 6.11
CA ALA A 30 3.16 -24.20 6.00
C ALA A 30 1.78 -23.98 6.65
N ASP A 31 1.61 -22.90 7.42
CA ASP A 31 0.40 -22.63 8.20
C ASP A 31 -0.66 -21.77 7.49
N LYS A 32 -0.41 -21.34 6.25
CA LYS A 32 -1.35 -20.46 5.54
C LYS A 32 -1.56 -20.90 4.11
N THR A 33 -2.73 -21.40 3.82
CA THR A 33 -3.16 -21.73 2.47
C THR A 33 -3.42 -20.45 1.65
N TYR A 34 -2.99 -20.44 0.41
CA TYR A 34 -3.18 -19.33 -0.52
C TYR A 34 -4.02 -19.70 -1.74
N ILE A 35 -3.97 -20.96 -2.20
CA ILE A 35 -4.83 -21.52 -3.25
C ILE A 35 -5.31 -22.89 -2.77
N THR A 36 -6.61 -23.18 -2.96
CA THR A 36 -7.24 -24.43 -2.51
C THR A 36 -8.56 -24.67 -3.24
N ASN A 37 -9.04 -25.92 -3.19
CA ASN A 37 -10.38 -26.30 -3.61
C ASN A 37 -11.43 -26.15 -2.47
N ASP A 38 -11.02 -25.79 -1.25
CA ASP A 38 -11.91 -25.62 -0.09
C ASP A 38 -11.84 -24.18 0.45
N GLU A 39 -12.84 -23.35 0.13
CA GLU A 39 -12.88 -21.94 0.53
C GLU A 39 -12.77 -21.70 2.05
N ARG A 40 -13.15 -22.70 2.89
CA ARG A 40 -13.11 -22.60 4.36
C ARG A 40 -11.71 -22.55 4.92
N LYS A 41 -10.71 -22.95 4.14
CA LYS A 41 -9.28 -22.90 4.50
C LYS A 41 -8.67 -21.49 4.33
N LEU A 42 -9.40 -20.56 3.74
CA LEU A 42 -8.98 -19.21 3.47
C LEU A 42 -9.67 -18.20 4.41
N ARG A 43 -9.00 -17.11 4.75
CA ARG A 43 -9.57 -16.04 5.58
C ARG A 43 -10.56 -15.19 4.81
N LYS A 44 -10.24 -14.89 3.55
CA LYS A 44 -11.07 -14.14 2.62
C LYS A 44 -10.93 -14.75 1.23
N ALA A 45 -11.69 -15.81 1.02
CA ALA A 45 -11.68 -16.55 -0.22
C ALA A 45 -12.28 -15.73 -1.37
N LYS A 46 -11.68 -15.88 -2.55
CA LYS A 46 -12.27 -15.49 -3.82
C LYS A 46 -12.10 -16.61 -4.82
N GLN A 47 -13.18 -16.95 -5.51
CA GLN A 47 -13.13 -17.97 -6.54
C GLN A 47 -12.42 -17.42 -7.80
N ILE A 48 -11.61 -18.26 -8.42
CA ILE A 48 -11.09 -18.04 -9.78
C ILE A 48 -12.26 -18.27 -10.75
N ASP A 49 -12.44 -17.34 -11.69
CA ASP A 49 -13.58 -17.36 -12.61
C ASP A 49 -13.71 -18.72 -13.32
N ASN A 50 -14.94 -19.26 -13.35
CA ASN A 50 -15.28 -20.54 -13.98
C ASN A 50 -14.49 -21.78 -13.48
N SER A 51 -13.91 -21.72 -12.28
CA SER A 51 -13.20 -22.83 -11.66
C SER A 51 -13.82 -23.24 -10.32
N GLY A 52 -13.43 -24.39 -9.78
CA GLY A 52 -13.69 -24.78 -8.39
C GLY A 52 -12.56 -24.39 -7.43
N ILE A 53 -11.69 -23.47 -7.84
CA ILE A 53 -10.48 -23.09 -7.11
C ILE A 53 -10.69 -21.74 -6.44
N PHE A 54 -10.22 -21.61 -5.20
CA PHE A 54 -10.29 -20.39 -4.41
C PHE A 54 -8.89 -19.91 -4.04
N PHE A 55 -8.71 -18.59 -3.94
CA PHE A 55 -7.46 -17.98 -3.51
C PHE A 55 -7.69 -16.94 -2.42
N GLU A 56 -6.65 -16.72 -1.59
CA GLU A 56 -6.66 -15.77 -0.48
C GLU A 56 -6.52 -14.33 -1.00
N THR A 57 -7.43 -13.45 -0.57
CA THR A 57 -7.40 -12.02 -0.91
C THR A 57 -6.99 -11.12 0.26
N ASN A 58 -6.98 -11.63 1.49
CA ASN A 58 -6.57 -10.87 2.68
C ASN A 58 -5.04 -10.91 2.86
N LEU A 59 -4.33 -10.33 1.90
CA LEU A 59 -2.87 -10.31 1.83
C LEU A 59 -2.32 -8.88 1.93
N SER A 60 -1.22 -8.71 2.64
CA SER A 60 -0.44 -7.47 2.57
C SER A 60 0.17 -7.30 1.18
N SER A 61 0.51 -6.07 0.80
CA SER A 61 1.14 -5.79 -0.51
C SER A 61 2.40 -6.62 -0.74
N ASN A 62 3.25 -6.80 0.28
CA ASN A 62 4.45 -7.62 0.19
C ASN A 62 4.12 -9.09 -0.04
N ASN A 63 3.09 -9.62 0.63
CA ASN A 63 2.65 -11.00 0.44
C ASN A 63 2.04 -11.21 -0.95
N ILE A 64 1.33 -10.22 -1.50
CA ILE A 64 0.82 -10.27 -2.88
C ILE A 64 1.98 -10.35 -3.86
N ILE A 65 3.03 -9.55 -3.69
CA ILE A 65 4.21 -9.57 -4.55
C ILE A 65 4.92 -10.92 -4.48
N SER A 66 5.17 -11.43 -3.26
CA SER A 66 5.80 -12.73 -3.06
C SER A 66 4.97 -13.85 -3.67
N PHE A 67 3.64 -13.81 -3.49
CA PHE A 67 2.72 -14.78 -4.06
C PHE A 67 2.77 -14.80 -5.60
N ILE A 68 2.71 -13.62 -6.23
CA ILE A 68 2.79 -13.52 -7.70
C ILE A 68 4.14 -14.04 -8.19
N LYS A 69 5.26 -13.66 -7.58
CA LYS A 69 6.59 -14.11 -7.97
C LYS A 69 6.74 -15.63 -7.85
N ASP A 70 6.21 -16.22 -6.79
CA ASP A 70 6.28 -17.66 -6.60
C ASP A 70 5.41 -18.40 -7.63
N LEU A 71 4.21 -17.89 -7.94
CA LEU A 71 3.39 -18.44 -9.02
C LEU A 71 4.07 -18.37 -10.38
N LEU A 72 4.70 -17.24 -10.72
CA LEU A 72 5.47 -17.10 -11.95
C LEU A 72 6.58 -18.15 -12.03
N ALA A 73 7.33 -18.35 -10.94
CA ALA A 73 8.37 -19.38 -10.86
C ALA A 73 7.79 -20.79 -11.07
N LYS A 74 6.63 -21.11 -10.47
CA LYS A 74 5.93 -22.39 -10.67
C LYS A 74 5.47 -22.60 -12.12
N MET A 75 5.15 -21.51 -12.82
CA MET A 75 4.78 -21.51 -14.23
C MET A 75 6.01 -21.50 -15.17
N ASN A 76 7.22 -21.53 -14.62
CA ASN A 76 8.48 -21.41 -15.35
C ASN A 76 8.59 -20.11 -16.16
N LEU A 77 8.05 -19.02 -15.60
CA LEU A 77 8.13 -17.67 -16.16
C LEU A 77 9.20 -16.86 -15.45
N ASP A 78 9.87 -15.97 -16.17
CA ASP A 78 10.90 -15.11 -15.59
C ASP A 78 10.26 -14.09 -14.65
N THR A 79 10.73 -14.05 -13.40
CA THR A 79 10.25 -13.12 -12.38
C THR A 79 10.88 -11.74 -12.52
N ASP A 80 12.00 -11.61 -13.22
CA ASP A 80 12.71 -10.34 -13.38
C ASP A 80 12.06 -9.46 -14.46
N ASP A 81 11.39 -10.08 -15.43
CA ASP A 81 10.57 -9.38 -16.42
C ASP A 81 9.21 -8.93 -15.87
N PHE A 82 8.84 -9.38 -14.66
CA PHE A 82 7.60 -9.02 -14.03
C PHE A 82 7.73 -7.72 -13.26
N SER A 83 7.25 -6.65 -13.84
CA SER A 83 7.06 -5.37 -13.17
C SER A 83 5.57 -5.02 -13.09
N PHE A 84 5.15 -4.45 -11.99
CA PHE A 84 3.82 -3.85 -11.90
C PHE A 84 3.91 -2.49 -11.22
N SER A 85 3.16 -1.55 -11.75
CA SER A 85 2.92 -0.30 -11.04
C SER A 85 1.64 -0.46 -10.22
N LEU A 86 1.61 0.13 -9.03
CA LEU A 86 0.42 0.13 -8.17
C LEU A 86 -0.72 0.99 -8.75
N SER A 87 -0.45 1.74 -9.82
CA SER A 87 -1.45 2.51 -10.54
C SER A 87 -0.97 2.74 -11.98
N ASP A 88 -1.80 2.36 -12.95
CA ASP A 88 -1.60 2.70 -14.36
C ASP A 88 -1.99 4.15 -14.66
N VAL A 89 -2.56 4.85 -13.68
CA VAL A 89 -2.92 6.25 -13.80
C VAL A 89 -1.79 7.07 -13.20
N PRO A 90 -1.08 7.88 -14.00
CA PRO A 90 -0.09 8.82 -13.49
C PRO A 90 -0.76 9.73 -12.46
N PHE A 91 -0.15 9.85 -11.26
CA PHE A 91 -0.62 10.82 -10.30
C PHE A 91 -0.33 12.23 -10.82
N ASP A 92 -1.37 12.99 -11.05
CA ASP A 92 -1.29 14.43 -11.30
C ASP A 92 -1.88 15.19 -10.11
N ILE A 93 -1.05 15.96 -9.42
CA ILE A 93 -1.47 16.77 -8.27
C ILE A 93 -2.55 17.79 -8.63
N LYS A 94 -2.69 18.14 -9.90
CA LYS A 94 -3.71 19.07 -10.41
C LYS A 94 -5.02 18.38 -10.79
N ASP A 95 -4.99 17.06 -10.97
CA ASP A 95 -6.19 16.28 -11.29
C ASP A 95 -6.74 15.61 -10.03
N GLU A 96 -7.78 16.21 -9.45
CA GLU A 96 -8.45 15.71 -8.25
C GLU A 96 -9.03 14.31 -8.43
N ASN A 97 -9.26 13.84 -9.66
CA ASN A 97 -9.69 12.46 -9.88
C ASN A 97 -8.63 11.45 -9.48
N THR A 98 -7.33 11.83 -9.51
CA THR A 98 -6.23 10.97 -9.07
C THR A 98 -6.16 10.80 -7.55
N TRP A 99 -6.91 11.61 -6.78
CA TRP A 99 -6.96 11.55 -5.32
C TRP A 99 -8.00 10.57 -4.78
N LYS A 100 -8.86 10.04 -5.66
CA LYS A 100 -9.95 9.12 -5.29
C LYS A 100 -9.43 7.82 -4.70
N GLU A 101 -10.32 7.16 -3.96
CA GLU A 101 -10.08 5.84 -3.38
C GLU A 101 -9.53 4.85 -4.42
N GLY A 102 -8.53 4.07 -4.01
CA GLY A 102 -7.91 3.04 -4.85
C GLY A 102 -6.89 3.53 -5.87
N MET A 103 -6.79 4.85 -6.14
CA MET A 103 -5.79 5.39 -7.07
C MET A 103 -4.39 5.39 -6.47
N LEU A 104 -4.24 5.91 -5.25
CA LEU A 104 -3.01 5.89 -4.48
C LEU A 104 -3.27 5.52 -3.02
N PRO A 105 -2.35 4.80 -2.34
CA PRO A 105 -2.39 4.68 -0.88
C PRO A 105 -2.34 6.07 -0.23
N VAL A 106 -3.14 6.29 0.83
CA VAL A 106 -3.25 7.61 1.48
C VAL A 106 -1.92 8.17 1.95
N ALA A 107 -1.02 7.32 2.47
CA ALA A 107 0.33 7.74 2.83
C ALA A 107 1.16 8.24 1.63
N LYS A 108 0.91 7.73 0.41
CA LYS A 108 1.56 8.24 -0.80
C LYS A 108 0.92 9.53 -1.28
N LEU A 109 -0.40 9.65 -1.15
CA LEU A 109 -1.14 10.87 -1.43
C LEU A 109 -0.65 12.01 -0.53
N PHE A 110 -0.58 11.79 0.78
CA PHE A 110 -0.08 12.78 1.74
C PHE A 110 1.38 13.17 1.45
N TYR A 111 2.24 12.20 1.09
CA TYR A 111 3.61 12.51 0.67
C TYR A 111 3.64 13.47 -0.52
N ASN A 112 2.85 13.20 -1.57
CA ASN A 112 2.80 14.03 -2.77
C ASN A 112 2.25 15.44 -2.47
N PHE A 113 1.26 15.55 -1.58
CA PHE A 113 0.72 16.84 -1.12
C PHE A 113 1.75 17.64 -0.33
N MET A 114 2.50 17.00 0.56
CA MET A 114 3.59 17.65 1.30
C MET A 114 4.69 18.13 0.36
N GLU A 115 5.10 17.31 -0.62
CA GLU A 115 6.10 17.68 -1.64
C GLU A 115 5.65 18.92 -2.42
N ASP A 116 4.39 18.98 -2.82
CA ASP A 116 3.80 20.13 -3.52
C ASP A 116 3.71 21.40 -2.66
N LEU A 117 3.22 21.28 -1.41
CA LEU A 117 3.10 22.40 -0.48
C LEU A 117 4.47 23.00 -0.11
N ILE A 118 5.48 22.16 0.09
CA ILE A 118 6.86 22.60 0.31
C ILE A 118 7.38 23.32 -0.93
N GLY A 119 7.22 22.73 -2.11
CA GLY A 119 7.67 23.34 -3.37
C GLY A 119 7.01 24.68 -3.68
N LYS A 120 5.78 24.89 -3.24
CA LYS A 120 5.01 26.15 -3.38
C LYS A 120 5.19 27.11 -2.19
N SER A 121 5.98 26.75 -1.19
CA SER A 121 6.12 27.51 0.08
C SER A 121 4.76 27.80 0.76
N LYS A 122 3.83 26.85 0.66
CA LYS A 122 2.48 26.92 1.23
C LYS A 122 2.36 26.32 2.63
N ILE A 123 3.40 25.62 3.12
CA ILE A 123 3.46 25.10 4.48
C ILE A 123 4.46 25.92 5.30
N THR A 124 4.09 26.24 6.53
CA THR A 124 4.94 27.01 7.46
C THR A 124 5.73 26.10 8.36
N ALA A 125 6.86 26.60 8.91
CA ALA A 125 7.62 25.87 9.93
C ALA A 125 6.75 25.55 11.15
N ALA A 126 5.86 26.47 11.57
CA ALA A 126 4.95 26.25 12.69
C ALA A 126 3.95 25.12 12.42
N GLU A 127 3.44 24.99 11.21
CA GLU A 127 2.56 23.88 10.81
C GLU A 127 3.34 22.56 10.75
N LEU A 128 4.56 22.59 10.21
CA LEU A 128 5.41 21.41 10.17
C LEU A 128 5.70 20.88 11.60
N GLU A 129 6.02 21.77 12.56
CA GLU A 129 6.25 21.38 13.96
C GLU A 129 5.00 20.76 14.60
N LYS A 130 3.80 21.27 14.31
CA LYS A 130 2.55 20.65 14.76
C LYS A 130 2.36 19.24 14.19
N LEU A 131 2.66 19.03 12.90
CA LEU A 131 2.56 17.72 12.25
C LEU A 131 3.53 16.69 12.83
N LYS A 132 4.56 17.11 13.56
CA LYS A 132 5.46 16.24 14.33
C LYS A 132 4.84 15.77 15.65
N THR A 133 3.65 16.24 16.02
CA THR A 133 2.95 15.83 17.23
C THR A 133 1.82 14.84 16.90
N LYS A 134 1.70 13.81 17.75
CA LYS A 134 0.65 12.78 17.59
C LYS A 134 -0.74 13.37 17.79
N GLU A 135 -0.87 14.26 18.78
CA GLU A 135 -2.14 14.89 19.14
C GLU A 135 -2.72 15.71 17.99
N TYR A 136 -1.89 16.53 17.38
CA TYR A 136 -2.31 17.35 16.23
C TYR A 136 -2.64 16.49 15.01
N THR A 137 -1.78 15.52 14.70
CA THR A 137 -2.01 14.62 13.58
C THR A 137 -3.31 13.83 13.74
N LYS A 138 -3.58 13.34 14.97
CA LYS A 138 -4.82 12.61 15.25
C LYS A 138 -6.06 13.51 15.19
N ALA A 139 -5.94 14.77 15.61
CA ALA A 139 -7.04 15.74 15.51
C ALA A 139 -7.40 16.04 14.03
N LEU A 140 -6.40 16.12 13.16
CA LEU A 140 -6.59 16.35 11.73
C LEU A 140 -7.12 15.15 10.96
N PHE A 141 -6.48 13.97 11.13
CA PHE A 141 -6.66 12.81 10.26
C PHE A 141 -7.39 11.63 10.93
N LYS A 142 -7.77 11.79 12.21
CA LYS A 142 -8.66 10.89 12.99
C LYS A 142 -8.17 9.46 13.20
N ALA A 143 -7.80 8.73 12.16
CA ALA A 143 -7.45 7.31 12.22
C ALA A 143 -5.96 7.06 12.46
N THR A 144 -5.06 7.94 12.03
CA THR A 144 -3.62 7.77 12.24
C THR A 144 -3.25 7.92 13.72
N GLY A 145 -2.44 6.98 14.22
CA GLY A 145 -1.99 6.95 15.62
C GLY A 145 -0.59 7.51 15.85
N TYR A 146 0.05 8.10 14.83
CA TYR A 146 1.43 8.56 14.85
C TYR A 146 1.54 9.96 14.25
N PRO A 147 2.61 10.74 14.60
CA PRO A 147 2.89 11.99 13.91
C PRO A 147 2.93 11.81 12.37
N ALA A 148 2.39 12.79 11.65
CA ALA A 148 2.37 12.75 10.18
C ALA A 148 3.77 12.91 9.57
N VAL A 149 4.66 13.62 10.27
CA VAL A 149 6.06 13.85 9.88
C VAL A 149 7.00 13.63 11.07
N ALA A 150 8.28 13.40 10.78
CA ALA A 150 9.34 13.26 11.76
C ALA A 150 10.67 13.80 11.23
N ASP A 151 11.61 14.08 12.14
CA ASP A 151 12.97 14.51 11.79
C ASP A 151 13.87 13.33 11.42
N ASN A 152 13.53 12.13 11.89
CA ASN A 152 14.27 10.91 11.61
C ASN A 152 13.33 9.77 11.20
N ARG A 153 13.83 8.91 10.33
CA ARG A 153 13.07 7.74 9.86
C ARG A 153 12.76 6.73 10.97
N THR A 154 13.58 6.71 12.01
CA THR A 154 13.46 5.80 13.17
C THR A 154 12.67 6.37 14.33
N ASP A 155 12.16 7.60 14.21
CA ASP A 155 11.32 8.18 15.25
C ASP A 155 10.05 7.35 15.48
N ASN A 156 9.54 7.42 16.71
CA ASN A 156 8.30 6.75 17.13
C ASN A 156 8.29 5.21 16.97
N MET A 157 9.44 4.57 16.87
CA MET A 157 9.53 3.10 16.84
C MET A 157 9.12 2.49 18.21
N GLY A 158 9.40 3.18 19.32
CA GLY A 158 9.21 2.65 20.68
C GLY A 158 10.00 1.35 20.85
N ASN A 159 9.36 0.30 21.37
CA ASN A 159 9.94 -1.04 21.52
C ASN A 159 9.77 -1.91 20.25
N SER A 160 9.28 -1.33 19.16
CA SER A 160 9.03 -2.03 17.90
C SER A 160 10.20 -1.85 16.95
N SER A 161 10.54 -2.90 16.18
CA SER A 161 11.49 -2.81 15.06
C SER A 161 10.86 -2.19 13.81
N HIS A 162 9.58 -1.84 13.82
CA HIS A 162 8.89 -1.32 12.65
C HIS A 162 9.21 0.15 12.40
N ILE A 163 9.83 0.41 11.25
CA ILE A 163 10.03 1.76 10.72
C ILE A 163 8.69 2.29 10.21
N ARG A 164 8.29 3.48 10.70
CA ARG A 164 6.98 4.07 10.40
C ARG A 164 7.02 5.16 9.34
N TYR A 165 8.21 5.61 8.98
CA TYR A 165 8.42 6.71 8.05
C TYR A 165 9.10 6.24 6.77
N ARG A 166 8.76 6.91 5.66
CA ARG A 166 9.28 6.59 4.33
C ARG A 166 10.80 6.71 4.25
N THR A 167 11.42 5.97 3.33
CA THR A 167 12.85 6.10 3.03
C THR A 167 13.15 7.41 2.31
N LYS A 168 12.28 7.81 1.35
CA LYS A 168 12.41 9.07 0.63
C LYS A 168 12.00 10.21 1.55
N LYS A 169 12.92 11.09 1.87
CA LYS A 169 12.73 12.31 2.64
C LYS A 169 12.35 13.48 1.74
N LEU A 170 11.75 14.52 2.32
CA LEU A 170 11.58 15.82 1.71
C LEU A 170 12.57 16.80 2.32
N ASP A 171 12.96 17.83 1.60
CA ASP A 171 13.76 18.94 2.11
C ASP A 171 12.84 20.11 2.45
N PHE A 172 12.90 20.58 3.69
CA PHE A 172 12.22 21.79 4.13
C PHE A 172 13.24 22.78 4.69
N ASN A 173 13.63 23.77 3.87
CA ASN A 173 14.61 24.78 4.24
C ASN A 173 15.97 24.21 4.72
N GLY A 174 16.45 23.13 4.10
CA GLY A 174 17.67 22.46 4.45
C GLY A 174 17.54 21.41 5.57
N ALA A 175 16.35 21.21 6.12
CA ALA A 175 16.06 20.17 7.09
C ALA A 175 15.35 18.97 6.44
N ASP A 176 15.76 17.76 6.84
CA ASP A 176 15.14 16.52 6.39
C ASP A 176 13.78 16.32 7.06
N VAL A 177 12.76 16.00 6.26
CA VAL A 177 11.40 15.70 6.72
C VAL A 177 10.99 14.33 6.22
N TYR A 178 10.68 13.43 7.14
CA TYR A 178 10.24 12.07 6.85
C TYR A 178 8.73 11.94 7.02
N ILE A 179 8.06 11.40 6.01
CA ILE A 179 6.60 11.29 5.96
C ILE A 179 6.15 9.92 6.49
N SER A 180 5.16 9.92 7.37
CA SER A 180 4.57 8.71 7.93
C SER A 180 3.97 7.81 6.84
N MET A 181 4.11 6.49 7.04
CA MET A 181 3.43 5.45 6.28
C MET A 181 2.12 4.99 6.97
N GLN A 182 1.81 5.55 8.13
CA GLN A 182 0.71 5.12 9.01
C GLN A 182 -0.57 5.92 8.75
N PHE A 183 -0.96 6.04 7.48
CA PHE A 183 -2.25 6.58 7.08
C PHE A 183 -3.16 5.45 6.59
N PHE A 184 -4.45 5.57 6.88
CA PHE A 184 -5.48 4.62 6.52
C PHE A 184 -6.44 5.21 5.50
N GLU A 185 -7.23 4.36 4.85
CA GLU A 185 -8.19 4.83 3.85
C GLU A 185 -9.23 5.80 4.44
N SER A 186 -9.59 5.60 5.71
CA SER A 186 -10.47 6.51 6.47
C SER A 186 -9.90 7.92 6.69
N ASP A 187 -8.61 8.13 6.47
CA ASP A 187 -7.97 9.45 6.57
C ASP A 187 -8.00 10.23 5.25
N ARG A 188 -8.37 9.59 4.13
CA ARG A 188 -8.24 10.16 2.78
C ARG A 188 -8.93 11.51 2.64
N GLU A 189 -10.19 11.60 3.04
CA GLU A 189 -10.96 12.83 2.94
C GLU A 189 -10.32 13.96 3.73
N SER A 190 -9.96 13.70 4.98
CA SER A 190 -9.29 14.69 5.85
C SER A 190 -7.93 15.15 5.30
N VAL A 191 -7.18 14.23 4.66
CA VAL A 191 -5.90 14.55 4.01
C VAL A 191 -6.12 15.47 2.80
N ILE A 192 -7.16 15.22 2.01
CA ILE A 192 -7.53 16.06 0.86
C ILE A 192 -7.99 17.44 1.33
N GLU A 193 -8.89 17.49 2.31
CA GLU A 193 -9.39 18.77 2.88
C GLU A 193 -8.25 19.61 3.47
N TRP A 194 -7.34 18.97 4.21
CA TRP A 194 -6.16 19.64 4.76
C TRP A 194 -5.28 20.25 3.66
N TYR A 195 -4.99 19.50 2.60
CA TYR A 195 -4.22 19.99 1.46
C TYR A 195 -4.90 21.15 0.76
N GLN A 196 -6.19 21.02 0.43
CA GLN A 196 -6.98 22.08 -0.22
C GLN A 196 -7.06 23.34 0.64
N GLY A 197 -7.10 23.20 1.97
CA GLY A 197 -7.05 24.31 2.92
C GLY A 197 -5.77 25.15 2.82
N HIS A 198 -4.64 24.53 2.51
CA HIS A 198 -3.35 25.20 2.34
C HIS A 198 -3.16 25.86 0.96
N LEU A 199 -3.96 25.48 -0.03
CA LEU A 199 -3.89 26.09 -1.36
C LEU A 199 -4.58 27.46 -1.44
N LYS A 200 -5.54 27.73 -0.55
CA LYS A 200 -6.26 29.02 -0.46
C LYS A 200 -5.35 30.08 0.14
#